data_0969690120a0511070131616dfa945cf
#
_entry.id   0969690120a0511070131616dfa945cf
#
_cell.length_a   1.000
_cell.length_b   1.000
_cell.length_c   1.000
_cell.angle_alpha   90.00
_cell.angle_beta   90.00
_cell.angle_gamma   90.00
#
_symmetry.space_group_name_H-M   'P 1'
#
loop_
_entity.id
_entity.type
_entity.pdbx_description
1 polymer ?
#
loop_
_entity_poly.entity_id
_entity_poly.type
_entity_poly.pdbx_seq_one_letter_code
_entity_poly.pdbx_strand_id
1 'polypeptide(L)'
;MPSVQNYKTFVNSLDFEKIYKESLPILNKLYPNISDFYKKYTYPCINNGTVKLLYNDQKIIGYVLYSIKKRILKFHFYYITPKNRNRIYGRFFREQIFEQLKNNVDSLETSINKTNFAALNAARKTAEKLELDFLLKKIENPQYICKQYVCEIKKKPLDNLEDVCDSSRE
;
A
#
# COMPACT_ATOMS: atom_id res chain seq x y z
N MET A 1 5.10 -11.59 17.48
CA MET A 1 4.87 -10.16 17.19
C MET A 1 4.90 -9.96 15.67
N PRO A 2 3.99 -9.19 15.10
CA PRO A 2 4.01 -8.91 13.66
C PRO A 2 5.23 -8.05 13.29
N SER A 3 5.77 -8.30 12.11
CA SER A 3 6.90 -7.54 11.54
C SER A 3 6.72 -7.33 10.05
N VAL A 4 7.29 -6.25 9.53
CA VAL A 4 7.31 -5.94 8.09
C VAL A 4 8.74 -5.97 7.59
N GLN A 5 8.99 -6.83 6.60
CA GLN A 5 10.31 -7.07 6.02
C GLN A 5 10.32 -6.77 4.53
N ASN A 6 11.47 -6.35 4.03
CA ASN A 6 11.69 -6.29 2.58
C ASN A 6 11.85 -7.69 2.01
N TYR A 7 11.30 -7.91 0.82
CA TYR A 7 11.60 -9.13 0.06
C TYR A 7 13.09 -9.19 -0.28
N LYS A 8 13.68 -10.36 -0.04
CA LYS A 8 15.08 -10.67 -0.40
C LYS A 8 15.10 -12.02 -1.07
N THR A 9 15.62 -12.07 -2.30
CA THR A 9 15.56 -13.25 -3.17
C THR A 9 16.09 -14.53 -2.51
N PHE A 10 17.18 -14.44 -1.74
CA PHE A 10 17.79 -15.61 -1.11
C PHE A 10 17.28 -15.92 0.31
N VAL A 11 16.46 -15.02 0.89
CA VAL A 11 16.01 -15.16 2.28
C VAL A 11 14.57 -15.64 2.38
N ASN A 12 13.67 -15.03 1.61
CA ASN A 12 12.23 -15.28 1.74
C ASN A 12 11.49 -15.49 0.42
N SER A 13 12.21 -15.94 -0.62
CA SER A 13 11.63 -16.23 -1.93
C SER A 13 10.57 -17.34 -1.89
N LEU A 14 10.82 -18.41 -1.14
CA LEU A 14 9.87 -19.52 -1.01
C LEU A 14 8.61 -19.11 -0.25
N ASP A 15 8.76 -18.32 0.81
CA ASP A 15 7.62 -17.77 1.56
C ASP A 15 6.75 -16.87 0.69
N PHE A 16 7.40 -16.01 -0.09
CA PHE A 16 6.68 -15.14 -1.02
C PHE A 16 5.98 -15.93 -2.13
N GLU A 17 6.64 -16.91 -2.73
CA GLU A 17 6.04 -17.77 -3.76
C GLU A 17 4.79 -18.48 -3.23
N LYS A 18 4.85 -18.99 -2.01
CA LYS A 18 3.73 -19.68 -1.36
C LYS A 18 2.55 -18.73 -1.14
N ILE A 19 2.76 -17.56 -0.55
CA ILE A 19 1.68 -16.60 -0.29
C ILE A 19 1.16 -15.97 -1.58
N TYR A 20 2.00 -15.78 -2.59
CA TYR A 20 1.58 -15.32 -3.90
C TYR A 20 0.62 -16.31 -4.56
N LYS A 21 0.95 -17.60 -4.57
CA LYS A 21 0.06 -18.66 -5.06
C LYS A 21 -1.28 -18.68 -4.31
N GLU A 22 -1.26 -18.51 -2.99
CA GLU A 22 -2.47 -18.43 -2.17
C GLU A 22 -3.34 -17.23 -2.56
N SER A 23 -2.77 -16.14 -2.99
CA SER A 23 -3.50 -14.92 -3.38
C SER A 23 -4.12 -14.97 -4.79
N LEU A 24 -3.71 -15.90 -5.66
CA LEU A 24 -4.13 -15.96 -7.06
C LEU A 24 -5.65 -16.02 -7.27
N PRO A 25 -6.46 -16.73 -6.48
CA PRO A 25 -7.91 -16.72 -6.65
C PRO A 25 -8.52 -15.32 -6.49
N ILE A 26 -7.98 -14.49 -5.61
CA ILE A 26 -8.44 -13.11 -5.42
C ILE A 26 -7.93 -12.23 -6.54
N LEU A 27 -6.66 -12.36 -6.90
CA LEU A 27 -6.07 -11.61 -7.99
C LEU A 27 -6.81 -11.88 -9.32
N ASN A 28 -7.19 -13.13 -9.58
CA ASN A 28 -7.93 -13.53 -10.78
C ASN A 28 -9.35 -12.93 -10.84
N LYS A 29 -9.96 -12.61 -9.70
CA LYS A 29 -11.24 -11.89 -9.65
C LYS A 29 -11.10 -10.41 -9.97
N LEU A 30 -9.93 -9.84 -9.76
CA LEU A 30 -9.67 -8.40 -9.96
C LEU A 30 -9.09 -8.09 -11.35
N TYR A 31 -8.34 -9.02 -11.92
CA TYR A 31 -7.63 -8.83 -13.18
C TYR A 31 -8.01 -9.91 -14.19
N PRO A 32 -8.32 -9.54 -15.44
CA PRO A 32 -8.75 -10.50 -16.47
C PRO A 32 -7.63 -11.46 -16.90
N ASN A 33 -6.38 -11.04 -16.75
CA ASN A 33 -5.21 -11.83 -17.16
C ASN A 33 -4.09 -11.78 -16.10
N ILE A 34 -3.94 -12.88 -15.36
CA ILE A 34 -2.92 -13.01 -14.32
C ILE A 34 -1.50 -12.99 -14.91
N SER A 35 -1.28 -13.57 -16.08
CA SER A 35 0.03 -13.57 -16.72
C SER A 35 0.51 -12.16 -17.07
N ASP A 36 -0.39 -11.32 -17.58
CA ASP A 36 -0.10 -9.92 -17.87
C ASP A 36 0.14 -9.12 -16.57
N PHE A 37 -0.64 -9.39 -15.54
CA PHE A 37 -0.42 -8.79 -14.23
C PHE A 37 0.96 -9.15 -13.67
N TYR A 38 1.36 -10.41 -13.76
CA TYR A 38 2.67 -10.87 -13.32
C TYR A 38 3.79 -10.14 -14.04
N LYS A 39 3.75 -10.09 -15.37
CA LYS A 39 4.76 -9.42 -16.20
C LYS A 39 4.83 -7.91 -15.95
N LYS A 40 3.69 -7.28 -15.75
CA LYS A 40 3.58 -5.82 -15.63
C LYS A 40 3.89 -5.31 -14.22
N TYR A 41 3.54 -6.06 -13.19
CA TYR A 41 3.63 -5.61 -11.80
C TYR A 41 4.46 -6.52 -10.90
N THR A 42 4.18 -7.82 -10.87
CA THR A 42 4.81 -8.72 -9.90
C THR A 42 6.30 -8.88 -10.18
N TYR A 43 6.67 -9.25 -11.39
CA TYR A 43 8.06 -9.45 -11.76
C TYR A 43 8.92 -8.18 -11.63
N PRO A 44 8.49 -7.00 -12.12
CA PRO A 44 9.22 -5.75 -11.88
C PRO A 44 9.38 -5.41 -10.40
N CYS A 45 8.35 -5.63 -9.57
CA CYS A 45 8.45 -5.38 -8.13
C CYS A 45 9.48 -6.29 -7.46
N ILE A 46 9.53 -7.56 -7.83
CA ILE A 46 10.55 -8.51 -7.33
C ILE A 46 11.95 -8.02 -7.71
N ASN A 47 12.17 -7.70 -8.98
CA ASN A 47 13.48 -7.26 -9.47
C ASN A 47 13.94 -5.93 -8.88
N ASN A 48 13.01 -5.01 -8.63
CA ASN A 48 13.32 -3.68 -8.07
C ASN A 48 13.36 -3.68 -6.54
N GLY A 49 13.11 -4.81 -5.86
CA GLY A 49 13.05 -4.87 -4.40
C GLY A 49 11.88 -4.10 -3.79
N THR A 50 10.80 -3.90 -4.56
CA THR A 50 9.61 -3.16 -4.14
C THR A 50 8.47 -4.10 -3.73
N VAL A 51 8.79 -5.06 -2.87
CA VAL A 51 7.86 -5.96 -2.21
C VAL A 51 8.09 -5.87 -0.70
N LYS A 52 7.02 -5.66 0.06
CA LYS A 52 7.03 -5.76 1.52
C LYS A 52 6.24 -6.99 1.94
N LEU A 53 6.75 -7.69 2.93
CA LEU A 53 6.18 -8.91 3.48
C LEU A 53 5.75 -8.67 4.93
N LEU A 54 4.57 -9.14 5.27
CA LEU A 54 4.04 -9.11 6.64
C LEU A 54 4.19 -10.50 7.25
N TYR A 55 4.91 -10.57 8.34
CA TYR A 55 5.08 -11.78 9.15
C TYR A 55 4.36 -11.66 10.50
N ASN A 56 3.88 -12.77 10.98
CA ASN A 56 3.49 -12.95 12.37
C ASN A 56 4.10 -14.26 12.86
N ASP A 57 4.93 -14.18 13.91
CA ASP A 57 5.64 -15.32 14.50
C ASP A 57 6.34 -16.20 13.45
N GLN A 58 7.19 -15.59 12.63
CA GLN A 58 7.94 -16.23 11.54
C GLN A 58 7.10 -16.77 10.37
N LYS A 59 5.78 -16.64 10.42
CA LYS A 59 4.90 -17.06 9.35
C LYS A 59 4.49 -15.86 8.50
N ILE A 60 4.65 -15.97 7.18
CA ILE A 60 4.17 -14.96 6.26
C ILE A 60 2.64 -14.95 6.24
N ILE A 61 2.03 -13.77 6.44
CA ILE A 61 0.59 -13.59 6.48
C ILE A 61 0.08 -12.53 5.50
N GLY A 62 0.97 -11.81 4.83
CA GLY A 62 0.58 -10.79 3.86
C GLY A 62 1.75 -10.27 3.04
N TYR A 63 1.44 -9.57 1.96
CA TYR A 63 2.43 -8.87 1.15
C TYR A 63 1.81 -7.69 0.42
N VAL A 64 2.66 -6.76 -0.03
CA VAL A 64 2.30 -5.68 -0.93
C VAL A 64 3.31 -5.57 -2.07
N LEU A 65 2.80 -5.41 -3.28
CA LEU A 65 3.57 -5.01 -4.45
C LEU A 65 3.39 -3.50 -4.63
N TYR A 66 4.50 -2.78 -4.72
CA TYR A 66 4.45 -1.33 -4.85
C TYR A 66 5.50 -0.79 -5.82
N SER A 67 5.34 0.45 -6.21
CA SER A 67 6.37 1.22 -6.90
C SER A 67 6.41 2.64 -6.35
N ILE A 68 7.56 3.30 -6.50
CA ILE A 68 7.71 4.72 -6.20
C ILE A 68 8.16 5.40 -7.49
N LYS A 69 7.35 6.33 -7.98
CA LYS A 69 7.66 7.13 -9.15
C LYS A 69 7.33 8.60 -8.89
N LYS A 70 8.27 9.50 -9.14
CA LYS A 70 8.10 10.94 -8.85
C LYS A 70 7.60 11.22 -7.43
N ARG A 71 8.14 10.49 -6.45
CA ARG A 71 7.76 10.54 -5.04
C ARG A 71 6.30 10.15 -4.74
N ILE A 72 5.64 9.45 -5.67
CA ILE A 72 4.32 8.86 -5.49
C ILE A 72 4.50 7.37 -5.22
N LEU A 73 4.07 6.92 -4.05
CA LEU A 73 3.97 5.51 -3.69
C LEU A 73 2.68 4.94 -4.25
N LYS A 74 2.78 3.95 -5.10
CA LYS A 74 1.63 3.29 -5.69
C LYS A 74 1.58 1.82 -5.31
N PHE A 75 0.48 1.39 -4.67
CA PHE A 75 0.22 -0.01 -4.42
C PHE A 75 -0.41 -0.64 -5.67
N HIS A 76 0.21 -1.72 -6.14
CA HIS A 76 -0.32 -2.52 -7.25
C HIS A 76 -1.19 -3.67 -6.76
N PHE A 77 -0.81 -4.28 -5.67
CA PHE A 77 -1.60 -5.31 -5.01
C PHE A 77 -1.23 -5.41 -3.52
N TYR A 78 -2.25 -5.51 -2.68
CA TYR A 78 -2.12 -5.61 -1.24
C TYR A 78 -2.93 -6.81 -0.78
N TYR A 79 -2.26 -7.77 -0.14
CA TYR A 79 -2.86 -9.02 0.27
C TYR A 79 -2.55 -9.34 1.72
N ILE A 80 -3.56 -9.78 2.43
CA ILE A 80 -3.44 -10.43 3.75
C ILE A 80 -4.27 -11.71 3.69
N THR A 81 -3.73 -12.80 4.22
CA THR A 81 -4.41 -14.10 4.26
C THR A 81 -5.78 -13.98 4.94
N PRO A 82 -6.82 -14.69 4.47
CA PRO A 82 -8.18 -14.52 4.98
C PRO A 82 -8.30 -14.63 6.50
N LYS A 83 -7.58 -15.55 7.12
CA LYS A 83 -7.57 -15.76 8.58
C LYS A 83 -7.03 -14.55 9.37
N ASN A 84 -6.19 -13.72 8.74
CA ASN A 84 -5.51 -12.59 9.35
C ASN A 84 -6.06 -11.24 8.88
N ARG A 85 -7.17 -11.21 8.15
CA ARG A 85 -7.86 -9.99 7.70
C ARG A 85 -8.63 -9.32 8.83
N ASN A 86 -7.98 -9.11 9.95
CA ASN A 86 -8.54 -8.31 11.04
C ASN A 86 -8.00 -6.88 10.99
N ARG A 87 -8.63 -6.01 11.78
CA ARG A 87 -8.25 -4.60 11.83
C ARG A 87 -6.82 -4.38 12.33
N ILE A 88 -6.30 -5.28 13.16
CA ILE A 88 -4.98 -5.14 13.78
C ILE A 88 -3.87 -5.32 12.74
N TYR A 89 -3.85 -6.45 12.03
CA TYR A 89 -2.79 -6.74 11.06
C TYR A 89 -2.84 -5.81 9.83
N GLY A 90 -4.01 -5.53 9.29
CA GLY A 90 -4.16 -4.63 8.16
C GLY A 90 -3.72 -3.21 8.47
N ARG A 91 -4.09 -2.70 9.64
CA ARG A 91 -3.67 -1.39 10.13
C ARG A 91 -2.16 -1.34 10.37
N PHE A 92 -1.64 -2.28 11.14
CA PHE A 92 -0.21 -2.38 11.42
C PHE A 92 0.61 -2.40 10.12
N PHE A 93 0.23 -3.23 9.16
CA PHE A 93 0.96 -3.35 7.90
C PHE A 93 1.02 -2.03 7.13
N ARG A 94 -0.11 -1.34 6.97
CA ARG A 94 -0.14 -0.03 6.29
C ARG A 94 0.70 1.02 7.01
N GLU A 95 0.58 1.10 8.32
CA GLU A 95 1.35 2.04 9.14
C GLU A 95 2.86 1.79 9.01
N GLN A 96 3.29 0.54 9.09
CA GLN A 96 4.70 0.18 8.95
C GLN A 96 5.25 0.46 7.54
N ILE A 97 4.48 0.18 6.49
CA ILE A 97 4.88 0.51 5.12
C ILE A 97 5.07 2.03 4.98
N PHE A 98 4.12 2.81 5.47
CA PHE A 98 4.19 4.26 5.42
C PHE A 98 5.40 4.79 6.22
N GLU A 99 5.59 4.33 7.44
CA GLU A 99 6.73 4.75 8.28
C GLU A 99 8.08 4.45 7.62
N GLN A 100 8.22 3.30 6.96
CA GLN A 100 9.45 2.93 6.27
C GLN A 100 9.71 3.74 4.98
N LEU A 101 8.66 4.28 4.35
CA LEU A 101 8.76 4.93 3.04
C LEU A 101 8.48 6.43 3.07
N LYS A 102 8.00 6.99 4.18
CA LYS A 102 7.52 8.38 4.29
C LYS A 102 8.52 9.45 3.85
N ASN A 103 9.82 9.22 4.03
CA ASN A 103 10.86 10.16 3.63
C ASN A 103 11.11 10.18 2.12
N ASN A 104 10.68 9.14 1.41
CA ASN A 104 10.90 8.96 -0.03
C ASN A 104 9.66 9.31 -0.86
N VAL A 105 8.54 9.62 -0.21
CA VAL A 105 7.25 9.82 -0.88
C VAL A 105 6.52 11.05 -0.35
N ASP A 106 5.75 11.68 -1.22
CA ASP A 106 4.89 12.81 -0.90
C ASP A 106 3.40 12.43 -0.93
N SER A 107 3.06 11.39 -1.67
CA SER A 107 1.70 10.87 -1.75
C SER A 107 1.65 9.35 -1.91
N LEU A 108 0.53 8.76 -1.53
CA LEU A 108 0.20 7.36 -1.74
C LEU A 108 -1.02 7.27 -2.65
N GLU A 109 -0.92 6.49 -3.71
CA GLU A 109 -2.04 6.10 -4.56
C GLU A 109 -2.34 4.61 -4.37
N THR A 110 -3.61 4.27 -4.28
CA THR A 110 -4.07 2.88 -4.29
C THR A 110 -5.42 2.78 -4.97
N SER A 111 -5.62 1.73 -5.75
CA SER A 111 -6.92 1.46 -6.37
C SER A 111 -7.74 0.55 -5.47
N ILE A 112 -8.95 0.97 -5.14
CA ILE A 112 -9.86 0.22 -4.27
C ILE A 112 -11.18 0.02 -5.04
N ASN A 113 -11.69 -1.21 -5.04
CA ASN A 113 -13.00 -1.49 -5.59
C ASN A 113 -14.06 -0.67 -4.83
N LYS A 114 -14.95 0.01 -5.58
CA LYS A 114 -15.99 0.86 -5.00
C LYS A 114 -16.93 0.16 -4.02
N THR A 115 -17.07 -1.16 -4.11
CA THR A 115 -17.87 -1.97 -3.20
C THR A 115 -17.08 -2.47 -1.99
N ASN A 116 -15.77 -2.26 -1.95
CA ASN A 116 -14.93 -2.64 -0.83
C ASN A 116 -14.89 -1.54 0.23
N PHE A 117 -16.02 -1.32 0.91
CA PHE A 117 -16.16 -0.29 1.95
C PHE A 117 -15.19 -0.49 3.12
N ALA A 118 -14.83 -1.73 3.43
CA ALA A 118 -13.85 -2.02 4.48
C ALA A 118 -12.47 -1.45 4.14
N ALA A 119 -12.01 -1.63 2.90
CA ALA A 119 -10.75 -1.08 2.42
C ALA A 119 -10.78 0.46 2.33
N LEU A 120 -11.89 1.04 1.86
CA LEU A 120 -12.09 2.49 1.81
C LEU A 120 -12.01 3.12 3.21
N ASN A 121 -12.73 2.55 4.18
CA ASN A 121 -12.69 3.02 5.56
C ASN A 121 -11.31 2.84 6.20
N ALA A 122 -10.62 1.74 5.89
CA ALA A 122 -9.28 1.51 6.37
C ALA A 122 -8.27 2.54 5.82
N ALA A 123 -8.37 2.90 4.55
CA ALA A 123 -7.53 3.94 3.93
C ALA A 123 -7.80 5.31 4.58
N ARG A 124 -9.07 5.68 4.77
CA ARG A 124 -9.46 6.92 5.43
C ARG A 124 -8.91 7.02 6.85
N LYS A 125 -9.12 5.99 7.66
CA LYS A 125 -8.62 5.95 9.05
C LYS A 125 -7.09 5.99 9.12
N THR A 126 -6.41 5.39 8.15
CA THR A 126 -4.95 5.48 8.06
C THR A 126 -4.51 6.92 7.78
N ALA A 127 -5.19 7.61 6.85
CA ALA A 127 -4.92 9.01 6.55
C ALA A 127 -5.17 9.91 7.77
N GLU A 128 -6.30 9.75 8.45
CA GLU A 128 -6.65 10.49 9.67
C GLU A 128 -5.57 10.32 10.75
N LYS A 129 -5.15 9.07 11.02
CA LYS A 129 -4.15 8.79 12.03
C LYS A 129 -2.77 9.37 11.72
N LEU A 130 -2.41 9.40 10.45
CA LEU A 130 -1.13 9.92 9.98
C LEU A 130 -1.19 11.42 9.67
N GLU A 131 -2.32 12.08 9.96
CA GLU A 131 -2.56 13.50 9.69
C GLU A 131 -2.34 13.88 8.22
N LEU A 132 -2.80 13.00 7.31
CA LEU A 132 -2.69 13.17 5.87
C LEU A 132 -4.03 13.56 5.26
N ASP A 133 -4.00 14.30 4.16
CA ASP A 133 -5.19 14.55 3.35
C ASP A 133 -5.60 13.27 2.61
N PHE A 134 -6.91 13.00 2.59
CA PHE A 134 -7.49 11.86 1.90
C PHE A 134 -8.35 12.35 0.73
N LEU A 135 -8.02 11.89 -0.49
CA LEU A 135 -8.78 12.20 -1.70
C LEU A 135 -9.24 10.92 -2.37
N LEU A 136 -10.50 10.90 -2.76
CA LEU A 136 -11.12 9.81 -3.48
C LEU A 136 -11.45 10.22 -4.91
N LYS A 137 -10.80 9.60 -5.89
CA LYS A 137 -11.04 9.85 -7.32
C LYS A 137 -11.70 8.62 -7.95
N LYS A 138 -12.81 8.82 -8.61
CA LYS A 138 -13.44 7.78 -9.42
C LYS A 138 -12.66 7.60 -10.70
N ILE A 139 -12.20 6.37 -10.98
CA ILE A 139 -11.59 6.01 -12.25
C ILE A 139 -12.27 4.77 -12.84
N GLU A 140 -12.30 4.73 -14.17
CA GLU A 140 -12.58 3.54 -14.93
C GLU A 140 -11.28 3.06 -15.55
N ASN A 141 -10.79 1.90 -15.12
CA ASN A 141 -9.58 1.31 -15.66
C ASN A 141 -9.95 0.02 -16.39
N PRO A 142 -9.70 -0.09 -17.71
CA PRO A 142 -10.04 -1.28 -18.48
C PRO A 142 -9.26 -2.53 -18.06
N GLN A 143 -8.19 -2.38 -17.28
CA GLN A 143 -7.43 -3.50 -16.74
C GLN A 143 -8.11 -4.19 -15.55
N TYR A 144 -9.14 -3.56 -14.97
CA TYR A 144 -9.88 -4.11 -13.84
C TYR A 144 -11.25 -4.61 -14.27
N ILE A 145 -11.70 -5.71 -13.71
CA ILE A 145 -13.03 -6.28 -13.96
C ILE A 145 -14.13 -5.37 -13.38
N CYS A 146 -13.82 -4.59 -12.36
CA CYS A 146 -14.74 -3.71 -11.65
C CYS A 146 -14.33 -2.25 -11.76
N LYS A 147 -15.32 -1.34 -11.68
CA LYS A 147 -15.05 0.11 -11.50
C LYS A 147 -14.35 0.34 -10.18
N GLN A 148 -13.30 1.14 -10.19
CA GLN A 148 -12.48 1.39 -9.01
C GLN A 148 -12.39 2.88 -8.69
N TYR A 149 -12.05 3.18 -7.42
CA TYR A 149 -11.62 4.49 -6.99
C TYR A 149 -10.11 4.49 -6.79
N VAL A 150 -9.46 5.59 -7.13
CA VAL A 150 -8.11 5.87 -6.65
C VAL A 150 -8.23 6.61 -5.34
N CYS A 151 -7.62 6.07 -4.29
CA CYS A 151 -7.40 6.78 -3.05
C CYS A 151 -6.04 7.44 -3.11
N GLU A 152 -5.98 8.74 -3.01
CA GLU A 152 -4.76 9.51 -2.95
C GLU A 152 -4.63 10.09 -1.54
N ILE A 153 -3.55 9.76 -0.85
CA ILE A 153 -3.22 10.27 0.47
C ILE A 153 -2.05 11.22 0.31
N LYS A 154 -2.26 12.52 0.50
CA LYS A 154 -1.23 13.55 0.38
C LYS A 154 -0.79 14.02 1.75
N LYS A 155 0.50 14.36 1.88
CA LYS A 155 0.99 15.09 3.04
C LYS A 155 0.38 16.49 3.05
N LYS A 156 -0.09 16.93 4.20
CA LYS A 156 -0.49 18.32 4.38
C LYS A 156 0.70 19.23 4.12
N PRO A 157 0.52 20.39 3.48
CA PRO A 157 1.56 21.40 3.42
C PRO A 157 2.01 21.71 4.86
N LEU A 158 3.32 21.84 5.06
CA LEU A 158 3.83 22.46 6.27
C LEU A 158 3.31 23.91 6.21
N ASP A 159 2.38 24.27 7.08
CA ASP A 159 2.00 25.65 7.28
C ASP A 159 3.32 26.40 7.58
N ASN A 160 3.63 27.37 6.74
CA ASN A 160 4.81 28.21 6.90
C ASN A 160 4.74 28.83 8.29
N LEU A 161 5.53 28.30 9.22
CA LEU A 161 5.84 28.92 10.51
C LEU A 161 6.83 30.08 10.30
N GLU A 162 6.55 30.93 9.32
CA GLU A 162 7.23 32.19 9.12
C GLU A 162 6.18 33.31 9.22
N ASP A 163 5.76 33.65 10.43
CA ASP A 163 5.25 34.97 10.78
C ASP A 163 5.03 35.11 12.30
N VAL A 164 6.01 34.73 13.10
CA VAL A 164 6.12 35.24 14.47
C VAL A 164 7.58 35.54 14.77
N CYS A 165 8.09 36.51 14.07
CA CYS A 165 9.29 37.18 14.54
C CYS A 165 9.21 38.64 14.15
N ASP A 166 9.19 39.47 15.18
CA ASP A 166 9.45 40.88 15.16
C ASP A 166 8.30 41.86 15.34
N SER A 167 7.89 41.99 16.59
CA SER A 167 7.40 43.28 17.08
C SER A 167 7.64 43.40 18.60
N SER A 168 8.92 43.42 18.99
CA SER A 168 9.33 43.97 20.32
C SER A 168 10.69 44.56 20.22
N ARG A 169 10.79 45.69 19.50
CA ARG A 169 11.81 46.72 19.69
C ARG A 169 11.13 48.06 19.45
N GLU A 170 10.66 48.62 20.52
CA GLU A 170 10.69 50.06 20.86
C GLU A 170 10.54 50.17 22.37
#